data_6a6021261891b3dad354afd80b2c51cc
#
_entry.id   6a6021261891b3dad354afd80b2c51cc
#
_cell.length_a   1.000
_cell.length_b   1.000
_cell.length_c   1.000
_cell.angle_alpha   90.00
_cell.angle_beta   90.00
_cell.angle_gamma   90.00
#
_symmetry.space_group_name_H-M   'P 1'
#
loop_
_entity.id
_entity.type
_entity.pdbx_description
1 polymer ?
#
loop_
_entity_poly.entity_id
_entity_poly.type
_entity_poly.pdbx_seq_one_letter_code
_entity_poly.pdbx_strand_id
1 'polypeptide(L)'
;MDVKTLDHVALWVDDRDRISDFATRHLGMHVIDRTEKFTLIGSDARRGKLTLFAAEGPRERGALKHVALRVADLSAAAATLPAGAETADDGSVFFDVSEGLRIGLVEAPTDVDYDLDHVALFSGAPEETALAYQTLGFRPAGASAGGSPQVEAGGAFVEFHRGQVEEGERPLLNHLAVLVDSTEEHIREANELGLEIADIVDAANTYALFVWGPERVKIEYVEHKASFSL
;
A
#
# COMPACT_ATOMS: atom_id res chain seq x y z
N MET A 1 -13.72 14.44 -0.58
CA MET A 1 -12.93 13.43 -1.33
C MET A 1 -13.58 12.07 -1.11
N ASP A 2 -13.77 11.25 -2.12
CA ASP A 2 -14.38 9.92 -2.00
C ASP A 2 -13.47 8.88 -2.67
N VAL A 3 -13.05 7.85 -1.93
CA VAL A 3 -12.15 6.82 -2.41
C VAL A 3 -12.89 5.49 -2.56
N LYS A 4 -12.63 4.74 -3.63
CA LYS A 4 -13.29 3.47 -3.91
C LYS A 4 -12.61 2.30 -3.22
N THR A 5 -11.31 2.17 -3.42
CA THR A 5 -10.51 1.07 -2.90
C THR A 5 -9.04 1.45 -2.82
N LEU A 6 -8.27 0.74 -2.02
CA LEU A 6 -6.82 0.78 -2.07
C LEU A 6 -6.37 0.07 -3.35
N ASP A 7 -5.82 0.82 -4.30
CA ASP A 7 -5.42 0.31 -5.62
C ASP A 7 -4.07 -0.41 -5.58
N HIS A 8 -3.06 0.24 -5.02
CA HIS A 8 -1.73 -0.34 -4.85
C HIS A 8 -0.92 0.34 -3.74
N VAL A 9 0.14 -0.34 -3.33
CA VAL A 9 1.16 0.20 -2.43
C VAL A 9 2.45 0.38 -3.22
N ALA A 10 2.98 1.59 -3.25
CA ALA A 10 4.22 1.89 -3.96
C ALA A 10 5.40 1.99 -2.99
N LEU A 11 6.49 1.37 -3.35
CA LEU A 11 7.68 1.21 -2.53
C LEU A 11 8.93 1.69 -3.27
N TRP A 12 9.85 2.38 -2.55
CA TRP A 12 11.22 2.57 -3.00
C TRP A 12 12.05 1.37 -2.56
N VAL A 13 12.71 0.68 -3.49
CA VAL A 13 13.46 -0.54 -3.20
C VAL A 13 14.82 -0.52 -3.91
N ASP A 14 15.80 -1.16 -3.32
CA ASP A 14 17.15 -1.28 -3.87
C ASP A 14 17.21 -2.29 -5.03
N ASP A 15 16.43 -3.37 -4.95
CA ASP A 15 16.43 -4.46 -5.92
C ASP A 15 14.99 -4.89 -6.29
N ARG A 16 14.46 -4.30 -7.36
CA ARG A 16 13.12 -4.61 -7.89
C ARG A 16 13.00 -6.05 -8.35
N ASP A 17 14.07 -6.59 -8.94
CA ASP A 17 14.05 -7.93 -9.53
C ASP A 17 13.99 -8.98 -8.44
N ARG A 18 14.78 -8.83 -7.38
CA ARG A 18 14.74 -9.71 -6.20
C ARG A 18 13.35 -9.78 -5.57
N ILE A 19 12.68 -8.63 -5.40
CA ILE A 19 11.35 -8.58 -4.79
C ILE A 19 10.31 -9.17 -5.74
N SER A 20 10.39 -8.89 -7.05
CA SER A 20 9.50 -9.46 -8.05
C SER A 20 9.66 -10.99 -8.14
N ASP A 21 10.88 -11.49 -8.11
CA ASP A 21 11.17 -12.92 -8.10
C ASP A 21 10.64 -13.62 -6.84
N PHE A 22 10.79 -12.95 -5.68
CA PHE A 22 10.22 -13.44 -4.43
C PHE A 22 8.69 -13.53 -4.52
N ALA A 23 8.03 -12.47 -4.93
CA ALA A 23 6.58 -12.41 -5.04
C ALA A 23 6.02 -13.43 -6.03
N THR A 24 6.69 -13.59 -7.18
CA THR A 24 6.31 -14.59 -8.19
C THR A 24 6.47 -16.02 -7.67
N ARG A 25 7.56 -16.30 -6.96
CA ARG A 25 7.88 -17.67 -6.50
C ARG A 25 7.06 -18.09 -5.28
N HIS A 26 6.81 -17.17 -4.35
CA HIS A 26 6.27 -17.49 -3.02
C HIS A 26 4.86 -17.00 -2.79
N LEU A 27 4.41 -15.98 -3.55
CA LEU A 27 3.08 -15.37 -3.36
C LEU A 27 2.15 -15.57 -4.57
N GLY A 28 2.57 -16.33 -5.59
CA GLY A 28 1.76 -16.53 -6.79
C GLY A 28 1.46 -15.23 -7.58
N MET A 29 2.13 -14.14 -7.24
CA MET A 29 2.03 -12.88 -7.99
C MET A 29 2.77 -13.00 -9.32
N HIS A 30 2.47 -12.10 -10.25
CA HIS A 30 3.18 -11.99 -11.51
C HIS A 30 3.52 -10.53 -11.83
N VAL A 31 4.49 -10.33 -12.71
CA VAL A 31 4.81 -9.00 -13.22
C VAL A 31 3.71 -8.58 -14.19
N ILE A 32 2.96 -7.54 -13.82
CA ILE A 32 1.88 -6.96 -14.63
C ILE A 32 2.45 -5.99 -15.65
N ASP A 33 3.36 -5.10 -15.19
CA ASP A 33 4.04 -4.14 -16.05
C ASP A 33 5.48 -3.90 -15.56
N ARG A 34 6.40 -3.64 -16.49
CA ARG A 34 7.79 -3.33 -16.20
C ARG A 34 8.29 -2.22 -17.10
N THR A 35 8.70 -1.13 -16.48
CA THR A 35 9.31 0.02 -17.17
C THR A 35 10.72 0.29 -16.64
N GLU A 36 11.40 1.26 -17.22
CA GLU A 36 12.67 1.74 -16.65
C GLU A 36 12.49 2.31 -15.23
N LYS A 37 11.32 2.91 -14.93
CA LYS A 37 11.06 3.60 -13.67
C LYS A 37 10.54 2.67 -12.57
N PHE A 38 9.67 1.71 -12.91
CA PHE A 38 9.01 0.86 -11.93
C PHE A 38 8.77 -0.57 -12.45
N THR A 39 8.48 -1.47 -11.53
CA THR A 39 7.92 -2.79 -11.77
C THR A 39 6.61 -2.90 -10.99
N LEU A 40 5.51 -3.18 -11.67
CA LEU A 40 4.21 -3.46 -11.08
C LEU A 40 4.01 -4.97 -10.97
N ILE A 41 3.77 -5.45 -9.77
CA ILE A 41 3.49 -6.87 -9.47
C ILE A 41 2.14 -6.98 -8.76
N GLY A 42 1.48 -8.12 -8.89
CA GLY A 42 0.20 -8.37 -8.23
C GLY A 42 -0.43 -9.70 -8.62
N SER A 43 -1.58 -10.00 -8.02
CA SER A 43 -2.42 -11.14 -8.40
C SER A 43 -3.03 -10.94 -9.78
N ASP A 44 -3.54 -9.75 -10.03
CA ASP A 44 -4.00 -9.29 -11.35
C ASP A 44 -3.83 -7.76 -11.49
N ALA A 45 -4.22 -7.23 -12.63
CA ALA A 45 -4.08 -5.82 -12.96
C ALA A 45 -4.92 -4.87 -12.07
N ARG A 46 -5.84 -5.39 -11.27
CA ARG A 46 -6.76 -4.61 -10.43
C ARG A 46 -6.65 -4.90 -8.95
N ARG A 47 -6.00 -6.00 -8.57
CA ARG A 47 -6.02 -6.53 -7.20
C ARG A 47 -4.63 -6.90 -6.71
N GLY A 48 -4.40 -6.67 -5.41
CA GLY A 48 -3.20 -7.13 -4.72
C GLY A 48 -1.90 -6.57 -5.28
N LYS A 49 -1.86 -5.29 -5.66
CA LYS A 49 -0.74 -4.71 -6.41
C LYS A 49 0.29 -4.02 -5.52
N LEU A 50 1.56 -4.26 -5.86
CA LEU A 50 2.70 -3.50 -5.34
C LEU A 50 3.45 -2.86 -6.52
N THR A 51 3.76 -1.58 -6.40
CA THR A 51 4.58 -0.85 -7.38
C THR A 51 5.97 -0.63 -6.79
N LEU A 52 6.98 -1.17 -7.45
CA LEU A 52 8.38 -1.12 -7.01
C LEU A 52 9.15 -0.09 -7.83
N PHE A 53 9.61 0.97 -7.19
CA PHE A 53 10.48 1.98 -7.79
C PHE A 53 11.93 1.74 -7.36
N ALA A 54 12.89 1.86 -8.30
CA ALA A 54 14.30 1.71 -7.97
C ALA A 54 14.80 2.90 -7.14
N ALA A 55 15.54 2.61 -6.08
CA ALA A 55 16.27 3.58 -5.28
C ALA A 55 17.61 2.99 -4.83
N GLU A 56 18.67 3.79 -4.86
CA GLU A 56 20.00 3.33 -4.46
C GLU A 56 20.13 3.27 -2.94
N GLY A 57 20.79 2.20 -2.46
CA GLY A 57 21.15 1.99 -1.06
C GLY A 57 19.99 1.58 -0.14
N PRO A 58 20.29 1.35 1.14
CA PRO A 58 19.28 0.97 2.13
C PRO A 58 18.25 2.09 2.31
N ARG A 59 17.01 1.71 2.65
CA ARG A 59 15.89 2.63 2.83
C ARG A 59 15.52 2.74 4.30
N GLU A 60 15.33 3.97 4.77
CA GLU A 60 14.58 4.20 5.99
C GLU A 60 13.15 3.71 5.77
N ARG A 61 12.54 3.11 6.80
CA ARG A 61 11.15 2.62 6.68
C ARG A 61 10.14 3.75 6.51
N GLY A 62 10.48 4.95 6.93
CA GLY A 62 9.54 6.06 7.02
C GLY A 62 8.44 5.74 8.01
N ALA A 63 7.20 5.93 7.60
CA ALA A 63 6.03 5.52 8.36
C ALA A 63 5.69 4.03 8.22
N LEU A 64 6.26 3.29 7.25
CA LEU A 64 5.85 1.91 6.98
C LEU A 64 6.23 0.96 8.11
N LYS A 65 5.24 0.24 8.65
CA LYS A 65 5.46 -0.89 9.54
C LYS A 65 5.45 -2.22 8.75
N HIS A 66 4.40 -2.46 7.97
CA HIS A 66 4.29 -3.61 7.06
C HIS A 66 3.16 -3.41 6.04
N VAL A 67 3.17 -4.24 5.00
CA VAL A 67 2.04 -4.43 4.08
C VAL A 67 1.48 -5.82 4.34
N ALA A 68 0.17 -5.96 4.51
CA ALA A 68 -0.49 -7.25 4.65
C ALA A 68 -1.35 -7.58 3.44
N LEU A 69 -1.28 -8.84 3.03
CA LEU A 69 -2.06 -9.41 1.96
C LEU A 69 -3.05 -10.41 2.55
N ARG A 70 -4.30 -10.38 2.09
CA ARG A 70 -5.30 -11.39 2.45
C ARG A 70 -5.21 -12.57 1.51
N VAL A 71 -5.41 -13.74 2.06
CA VAL A 71 -5.44 -15.03 1.36
C VAL A 71 -6.63 -15.86 1.86
N ALA A 72 -7.21 -16.68 0.99
CA ALA A 72 -8.35 -17.51 1.36
C ALA A 72 -7.95 -18.73 2.21
N ASP A 73 -6.70 -19.22 2.08
CA ASP A 73 -6.12 -20.33 2.84
C ASP A 73 -4.70 -19.96 3.28
N LEU A 74 -4.61 -19.47 4.52
CA LEU A 74 -3.33 -19.04 5.10
C LEU A 74 -2.35 -20.19 5.27
N SER A 75 -2.84 -21.39 5.58
CA SER A 75 -1.98 -22.55 5.77
C SER A 75 -1.29 -22.96 4.46
N ALA A 76 -2.05 -22.97 3.37
CA ALA A 76 -1.50 -23.27 2.04
C ALA A 76 -0.53 -22.17 1.58
N ALA A 77 -0.88 -20.90 1.78
CA ALA A 77 -0.02 -19.76 1.41
C ALA A 77 1.28 -19.75 2.24
N ALA A 78 1.20 -19.95 3.54
CA ALA A 78 2.38 -19.99 4.42
C ALA A 78 3.35 -21.15 4.09
N ALA A 79 2.83 -22.29 3.60
CA ALA A 79 3.66 -23.41 3.19
C ALA A 79 4.56 -23.11 1.99
N THR A 80 4.28 -22.06 1.22
CA THR A 80 5.11 -21.62 0.08
C THR A 80 6.24 -20.67 0.49
N LEU A 81 6.17 -20.11 1.71
CA LEU A 81 7.15 -19.13 2.19
C LEU A 81 8.50 -19.78 2.53
N PRO A 82 9.60 -19.05 2.39
CA PRO A 82 10.90 -19.52 2.86
C PRO A 82 10.94 -19.64 4.39
N ALA A 83 11.94 -20.32 4.91
CA ALA A 83 12.18 -20.41 6.35
C ALA A 83 12.39 -19.02 6.96
N GLY A 84 11.88 -18.81 8.17
CA GLY A 84 11.98 -17.53 8.90
C GLY A 84 10.68 -16.72 8.96
N ALA A 85 9.59 -17.24 8.39
CA ALA A 85 8.27 -16.66 8.61
C ALA A 85 7.85 -16.80 10.09
N GLU A 86 7.23 -15.77 10.64
CA GLU A 86 6.81 -15.67 12.05
C GLU A 86 5.29 -15.63 12.13
N THR A 87 4.70 -16.44 13.01
CA THR A 87 3.25 -16.37 13.26
C THR A 87 2.99 -15.43 14.45
N ALA A 88 2.12 -14.44 14.25
CA ALA A 88 1.67 -13.54 15.29
C ALA A 88 0.54 -14.15 16.14
N ASP A 89 0.21 -13.51 17.26
CA ASP A 89 -0.82 -13.99 18.21
C ASP A 89 -2.23 -14.05 17.61
N ASP A 90 -2.51 -13.23 16.59
CA ASP A 90 -3.78 -13.22 15.85
C ASP A 90 -3.83 -14.26 14.71
N GLY A 91 -2.77 -15.05 14.56
CA GLY A 91 -2.62 -16.06 13.53
C GLY A 91 -2.03 -15.57 12.21
N SER A 92 -1.85 -14.26 12.01
CA SER A 92 -1.19 -13.71 10.83
C SER A 92 0.24 -14.21 10.70
N VAL A 93 0.73 -14.37 9.48
CA VAL A 93 2.09 -14.80 9.21
C VAL A 93 2.89 -13.67 8.59
N PHE A 94 4.02 -13.31 9.20
CA PHE A 94 4.89 -12.23 8.74
C PHE A 94 6.24 -12.74 8.28
N PHE A 95 6.82 -12.08 7.28
CA PHE A 95 8.16 -12.38 6.76
C PHE A 95 8.81 -11.14 6.16
N ASP A 96 10.13 -11.12 6.16
CA ASP A 96 10.90 -10.04 5.56
C ASP A 96 11.33 -10.44 4.14
N VAL A 97 10.94 -9.63 3.14
CA VAL A 97 11.25 -9.87 1.71
C VAL A 97 12.62 -9.29 1.36
N SER A 98 12.89 -8.10 1.88
CA SER A 98 14.18 -7.41 1.77
C SER A 98 14.39 -6.56 3.02
N GLU A 99 15.54 -5.90 3.13
CA GLU A 99 15.84 -5.04 4.26
C GLU A 99 14.75 -3.97 4.44
N GLY A 100 14.06 -4.01 5.58
CA GLY A 100 12.99 -3.10 5.96
C GLY A 100 11.61 -3.41 5.37
N LEU A 101 11.48 -4.24 4.34
CA LEU A 101 10.19 -4.61 3.77
C LEU A 101 9.62 -5.87 4.42
N ARG A 102 8.67 -5.68 5.31
CA ARG A 102 7.92 -6.74 5.99
C ARG A 102 6.55 -6.91 5.34
N ILE A 103 6.22 -8.13 4.95
CA ILE A 103 4.93 -8.52 4.39
C ILE A 103 4.21 -9.42 5.40
N GLY A 104 2.90 -9.22 5.56
CA GLY A 104 2.01 -10.08 6.32
C GLY A 104 1.07 -10.86 5.42
N LEU A 105 0.69 -12.07 5.82
CA LEU A 105 -0.42 -12.82 5.27
C LEU A 105 -1.51 -12.95 6.33
N VAL A 106 -2.75 -12.65 5.94
CA VAL A 106 -3.94 -12.69 6.79
C VAL A 106 -4.99 -13.58 6.14
N GLU A 107 -5.60 -14.49 6.90
CA GLU A 107 -6.73 -15.28 6.39
C GLU A 107 -7.99 -14.43 6.36
N ALA A 108 -8.48 -14.14 5.16
CA ALA A 108 -9.72 -13.41 4.94
C ALA A 108 -10.33 -13.80 3.58
N PRO A 109 -11.66 -13.67 3.42
CA PRO A 109 -12.31 -13.95 2.14
C PRO A 109 -11.73 -13.09 1.01
N THR A 110 -11.36 -13.75 -0.07
CA THR A 110 -10.90 -13.14 -1.33
C THR A 110 -11.22 -14.06 -2.50
N ASP A 111 -11.42 -13.47 -3.69
CA ASP A 111 -11.69 -14.15 -4.94
C ASP A 111 -10.46 -14.18 -5.88
N VAL A 112 -9.32 -13.71 -5.40
CA VAL A 112 -8.00 -13.78 -6.04
C VAL A 112 -7.00 -14.45 -5.09
N ASP A 113 -5.87 -14.90 -5.61
CA ASP A 113 -4.87 -15.62 -4.79
C ASP A 113 -4.35 -14.77 -3.64
N TYR A 114 -4.09 -13.48 -3.91
CA TYR A 114 -3.63 -12.48 -2.93
C TYR A 114 -4.27 -11.12 -3.22
N ASP A 115 -4.78 -10.46 -2.19
CA ASP A 115 -5.29 -9.09 -2.30
C ASP A 115 -4.72 -8.22 -1.16
N LEU A 116 -4.77 -6.91 -1.30
CA LEU A 116 -4.39 -6.02 -0.21
C LEU A 116 -5.40 -6.15 0.93
N ASP A 117 -4.89 -6.45 2.13
CA ASP A 117 -5.68 -6.46 3.35
C ASP A 117 -5.51 -5.14 4.09
N HIS A 118 -4.29 -4.85 4.52
CA HIS A 118 -4.00 -3.57 5.16
C HIS A 118 -2.55 -3.11 4.96
N VAL A 119 -2.37 -1.81 5.16
CA VAL A 119 -1.05 -1.22 5.32
C VAL A 119 -0.94 -0.67 6.73
N ALA A 120 0.03 -1.16 7.50
CA ALA A 120 0.29 -0.68 8.84
C ALA A 120 1.35 0.41 8.82
N LEU A 121 1.04 1.54 9.45
CA LEU A 121 1.89 2.71 9.53
C LEU A 121 2.22 3.02 10.99
N PHE A 122 3.43 3.50 11.24
CA PHE A 122 3.78 4.15 12.50
C PHE A 122 3.28 5.59 12.51
N SER A 123 2.82 6.02 13.68
CA SER A 123 2.42 7.40 13.95
C SER A 123 2.73 7.78 15.39
N GLY A 124 3.12 9.03 15.60
CA GLY A 124 3.26 9.62 16.93
C GLY A 124 1.92 9.83 17.64
N ALA A 125 0.82 9.97 16.86
CA ALA A 125 -0.54 10.23 17.33
C ALA A 125 -1.58 9.43 16.51
N PRO A 126 -1.66 8.10 16.68
CA PRO A 126 -2.46 7.21 15.82
C PRO A 126 -3.93 7.63 15.65
N GLU A 127 -4.59 8.04 16.74
CA GLU A 127 -5.99 8.44 16.74
C GLU A 127 -6.21 9.72 15.92
N GLU A 128 -5.32 10.70 16.05
CA GLU A 128 -5.37 11.97 15.30
C GLU A 128 -5.05 11.71 13.82
N THR A 129 -4.07 10.85 13.55
CA THR A 129 -3.72 10.45 12.18
C THR A 129 -4.89 9.77 11.49
N ALA A 130 -5.59 8.84 12.16
CA ALA A 130 -6.79 8.20 11.62
C ALA A 130 -7.90 9.21 11.28
N LEU A 131 -8.12 10.21 12.15
CA LEU A 131 -9.08 11.29 11.87
C LEU A 131 -8.65 12.16 10.67
N ALA A 132 -7.36 12.45 10.54
CA ALA A 132 -6.85 13.21 9.40
C ALA A 132 -7.00 12.43 8.08
N TYR A 133 -6.79 11.11 8.07
CA TYR A 133 -7.04 10.28 6.88
C TYR A 133 -8.52 10.28 6.45
N GLN A 134 -9.46 10.46 7.38
CA GLN A 134 -10.88 10.60 7.03
C GLN A 134 -11.13 11.88 6.19
N THR A 135 -10.39 12.96 6.43
CA THR A 135 -10.49 14.17 5.59
C THR A 135 -9.93 13.97 4.19
N LEU A 136 -9.10 12.93 4.00
CA LEU A 136 -8.54 12.49 2.72
C LEU A 136 -9.44 11.48 1.99
N GLY A 137 -10.66 11.22 2.50
CA GLY A 137 -11.66 10.38 1.85
C GLY A 137 -11.74 8.92 2.34
N PHE A 138 -10.84 8.52 3.24
CA PHE A 138 -10.94 7.20 3.86
C PHE A 138 -12.11 7.13 4.85
N ARG A 139 -12.77 5.99 4.93
CA ARG A 139 -13.89 5.79 5.86
C ARG A 139 -13.40 5.36 7.25
N PRO A 140 -14.06 5.78 8.34
CA PRO A 140 -13.72 5.30 9.67
C PRO A 140 -14.02 3.79 9.77
N ALA A 141 -13.07 3.02 10.32
CA ALA A 141 -13.20 1.56 10.48
C ALA A 141 -13.04 1.08 11.94
N GLY A 142 -12.90 2.01 12.88
CA GLY A 142 -12.74 1.68 14.30
C GLY A 142 -11.30 1.30 14.63
N ALA A 143 -11.11 0.11 15.20
CA ALA A 143 -9.79 -0.39 15.57
C ALA A 143 -9.60 -1.82 15.06
N SER A 144 -8.36 -2.16 14.71
CA SER A 144 -7.93 -3.52 14.35
C SER A 144 -8.08 -4.49 15.55
N ALA A 145 -7.92 -5.78 15.30
CA ALA A 145 -7.92 -6.79 16.38
C ALA A 145 -6.84 -6.52 17.44
N GLY A 146 -5.72 -5.89 17.06
CA GLY A 146 -4.66 -5.44 17.96
C GLY A 146 -4.94 -4.10 18.65
N GLY A 147 -6.11 -3.49 18.44
CA GLY A 147 -6.53 -2.23 19.08
C GLY A 147 -5.97 -0.96 18.43
N SER A 148 -5.30 -1.07 17.29
CA SER A 148 -4.78 0.08 16.56
C SER A 148 -5.89 0.78 15.78
N PRO A 149 -6.01 2.13 15.83
CA PRO A 149 -6.95 2.87 15.00
C PRO A 149 -6.74 2.56 13.52
N GLN A 150 -7.84 2.46 12.78
CA GLN A 150 -7.76 2.17 11.34
C GLN A 150 -8.82 2.95 10.55
N VAL A 151 -8.54 3.14 9.28
CA VAL A 151 -9.46 3.65 8.27
C VAL A 151 -9.56 2.66 7.12
N GLU A 152 -10.63 2.77 6.34
CA GLU A 152 -10.96 1.80 5.29
C GLU A 152 -11.08 2.48 3.93
N ALA A 153 -10.63 1.77 2.89
CA ALA A 153 -10.84 2.10 1.49
C ALA A 153 -11.19 0.82 0.71
N GLY A 154 -12.50 0.60 0.43
CA GLY A 154 -13.01 -0.50 -0.38
C GLY A 154 -12.70 -1.91 0.12
N GLY A 155 -12.71 -2.10 1.44
CA GLY A 155 -12.44 -3.38 2.09
C GLY A 155 -10.97 -3.63 2.43
N ALA A 156 -10.07 -2.71 2.09
CA ALA A 156 -8.71 -2.71 2.60
C ALA A 156 -8.54 -1.61 3.65
N PHE A 157 -7.55 -1.75 4.54
CA PHE A 157 -7.39 -0.86 5.68
C PHE A 157 -6.02 -0.16 5.70
N VAL A 158 -5.98 1.02 6.33
CA VAL A 158 -4.73 1.63 6.79
C VAL A 158 -4.78 1.66 8.31
N GLU A 159 -3.83 1.00 8.96
CA GLU A 159 -3.73 0.89 10.42
C GLU A 159 -2.64 1.81 10.95
N PHE A 160 -2.90 2.46 12.11
CA PHE A 160 -1.95 3.38 12.71
C PHE A 160 -1.46 2.85 14.06
N HIS A 161 -0.18 2.53 14.10
CA HIS A 161 0.49 2.00 15.29
C HIS A 161 1.34 3.08 15.95
N ARG A 162 1.29 3.15 17.27
CA ARG A 162 2.14 4.10 18.00
C ARG A 162 3.62 3.77 17.78
N GLY A 163 4.37 4.75 17.29
CA GLY A 163 5.79 4.60 16.99
C GLY A 163 6.40 5.86 16.40
N GLN A 164 7.71 5.82 16.21
CA GLN A 164 8.43 6.89 15.54
C GLN A 164 8.42 6.65 14.02
N VAL A 165 8.22 7.73 13.28
CA VAL A 165 8.41 7.76 11.83
C VAL A 165 9.88 8.08 11.56
N GLU A 166 10.55 7.24 10.80
CA GLU A 166 11.94 7.45 10.40
C GLU A 166 11.97 8.50 9.29
N GLU A 167 12.79 9.55 9.47
CA GLU A 167 12.97 10.55 8.43
C GLU A 167 13.90 10.05 7.33
N GLY A 168 13.57 10.33 6.07
CA GLY A 168 14.40 9.99 4.92
C GLY A 168 13.91 10.69 3.67
N GLU A 169 14.81 10.94 2.72
CA GLU A 169 14.46 11.59 1.45
C GLU A 169 13.57 10.68 0.59
N ARG A 170 13.87 9.38 0.60
CA ARG A 170 13.11 8.34 -0.13
C ARG A 170 12.87 7.15 0.78
N PRO A 171 11.95 7.27 1.75
CA PRO A 171 11.64 6.17 2.64
C PRO A 171 11.05 4.99 1.86
N LEU A 172 11.05 3.80 2.46
CA LEU A 172 10.57 2.57 1.83
C LEU A 172 9.16 2.72 1.24
N LEU A 173 8.23 3.37 1.97
CA LEU A 173 6.91 3.71 1.43
C LEU A 173 7.00 4.96 0.54
N ASN A 174 6.77 4.80 -0.75
CA ASN A 174 6.68 5.91 -1.69
C ASN A 174 5.30 6.59 -1.60
N HIS A 175 4.21 5.80 -1.75
CA HIS A 175 2.83 6.29 -1.60
C HIS A 175 1.83 5.14 -1.41
N LEU A 176 0.64 5.51 -0.95
CA LEU A 176 -0.56 4.69 -0.99
C LEU A 176 -1.45 5.20 -2.12
N ALA A 177 -1.83 4.33 -3.05
CA ALA A 177 -2.72 4.68 -4.13
C ALA A 177 -4.15 4.23 -3.85
N VAL A 178 -5.10 5.14 -4.02
CA VAL A 178 -6.54 4.87 -3.92
C VAL A 178 -7.21 5.13 -5.27
N LEU A 179 -8.06 4.20 -5.70
CA LEU A 179 -8.83 4.33 -6.92
C LEU A 179 -9.96 5.35 -6.73
N VAL A 180 -10.12 6.23 -7.70
CA VAL A 180 -11.17 7.24 -7.73
C VAL A 180 -11.91 7.26 -9.08
N ASP A 181 -13.08 7.90 -9.12
CA ASP A 181 -13.84 8.07 -10.37
C ASP A 181 -13.29 9.19 -11.25
N SER A 182 -12.80 10.27 -10.63
CA SER A 182 -12.33 11.47 -11.33
C SER A 182 -11.21 12.14 -10.57
N THR A 183 -10.01 12.07 -11.12
CA THR A 183 -8.85 12.81 -10.61
C THR A 183 -9.05 14.32 -10.72
N GLU A 184 -9.73 14.81 -11.74
CA GLU A 184 -10.04 16.24 -11.93
C GLU A 184 -10.88 16.79 -10.76
N GLU A 185 -11.88 16.03 -10.30
CA GLU A 185 -12.69 16.40 -9.13
C GLU A 185 -11.85 16.44 -7.86
N HIS A 186 -10.96 15.45 -7.67
CA HIS A 186 -10.07 15.40 -6.51
C HIS A 186 -9.03 16.52 -6.49
N ILE A 187 -8.54 16.97 -7.66
CA ILE A 187 -7.67 18.16 -7.77
C ILE A 187 -8.43 19.41 -7.28
N ARG A 188 -9.69 19.59 -7.69
CA ARG A 188 -10.51 20.71 -7.24
C ARG A 188 -10.74 20.68 -5.73
N GLU A 189 -11.15 19.53 -5.20
CA GLU A 189 -11.38 19.34 -3.76
C GLU A 189 -10.11 19.52 -2.94
N ALA A 190 -8.96 19.02 -3.41
CA ALA A 190 -7.67 19.22 -2.75
C ALA A 190 -7.30 20.69 -2.62
N ASN A 191 -7.53 21.48 -3.69
CA ASN A 191 -7.34 22.93 -3.65
C ASN A 191 -8.31 23.63 -2.69
N GLU A 192 -9.59 23.25 -2.68
CA GLU A 192 -10.61 23.79 -1.78
C GLU A 192 -10.28 23.50 -0.31
N LEU A 193 -9.76 22.31 -0.02
CA LEU A 193 -9.33 21.89 1.32
C LEU A 193 -7.95 22.44 1.71
N GLY A 194 -7.22 23.05 0.78
CA GLY A 194 -5.86 23.56 1.01
C GLY A 194 -4.83 22.46 1.27
N LEU A 195 -5.01 21.29 0.66
CA LEU A 195 -4.06 20.16 0.79
C LEU A 195 -2.76 20.49 0.06
N GLU A 196 -1.64 20.00 0.61
CA GLU A 196 -0.32 20.10 -0.02
C GLU A 196 -0.23 19.14 -1.20
N ILE A 197 -0.41 19.65 -2.44
CA ILE A 197 -0.26 18.85 -3.66
C ILE A 197 1.22 18.58 -3.89
N ALA A 198 1.57 17.29 -3.98
CA ALA A 198 2.92 16.84 -4.25
C ALA A 198 3.21 16.73 -5.76
N ASP A 199 2.24 16.22 -6.55
CA ASP A 199 2.38 16.05 -8.00
C ASP A 199 1.01 15.81 -8.65
N ILE A 200 0.95 16.00 -9.97
CA ILE A 200 -0.17 15.61 -10.84
C ILE A 200 0.43 14.93 -12.07
N VAL A 201 0.05 13.67 -12.32
CA VAL A 201 0.63 12.85 -13.38
C VAL A 201 -0.46 12.40 -14.35
N ASP A 202 -0.31 12.81 -15.61
CA ASP A 202 -1.14 12.37 -16.73
C ASP A 202 -0.37 11.36 -17.57
N ALA A 203 -0.54 10.07 -17.28
CA ALA A 203 0.12 8.96 -17.99
C ALA A 203 -0.80 8.37 -19.07
N ALA A 204 -0.28 7.42 -19.85
CA ALA A 204 -1.05 6.79 -20.93
C ALA A 204 -2.31 6.06 -20.43
N ASN A 205 -2.20 5.36 -19.28
CA ASN A 205 -3.25 4.50 -18.73
C ASN A 205 -3.96 5.09 -17.51
N THR A 206 -3.36 6.09 -16.85
CA THR A 206 -3.84 6.64 -15.59
C THR A 206 -3.76 8.15 -15.58
N TYR A 207 -4.61 8.76 -14.76
CA TYR A 207 -4.51 10.16 -14.35
C TYR A 207 -4.49 10.19 -12.83
N ALA A 208 -3.53 10.87 -12.22
CA ALA A 208 -3.30 10.78 -10.79
C ALA A 208 -2.95 12.12 -10.15
N LEU A 209 -3.52 12.35 -8.98
CA LEU A 209 -3.18 13.44 -8.05
C LEU A 209 -2.43 12.84 -6.86
N PHE A 210 -1.30 13.44 -6.49
CA PHE A 210 -0.56 13.10 -5.29
C PHE A 210 -0.67 14.24 -4.27
N VAL A 211 -1.10 13.93 -3.04
CA VAL A 211 -1.09 14.89 -1.93
C VAL A 211 -0.24 14.36 -0.78
N TRP A 212 0.33 15.27 0.01
CA TRP A 212 0.98 14.90 1.25
C TRP A 212 -0.08 14.73 2.35
N GLY A 213 -0.16 13.52 2.86
CA GLY A 213 -0.94 13.17 4.05
C GLY A 213 -0.12 13.28 5.34
N PRO A 214 -0.74 12.94 6.48
CA PRO A 214 -0.05 12.83 7.76
C PRO A 214 1.13 11.88 7.69
N GLU A 215 2.07 12.06 8.61
CA GLU A 215 3.31 11.28 8.70
C GLU A 215 4.16 11.32 7.42
N ARG A 216 3.97 12.37 6.60
CA ARG A 216 4.64 12.55 5.29
C ARG A 216 4.43 11.37 4.32
N VAL A 217 3.34 10.67 4.46
CA VAL A 217 2.92 9.65 3.50
C VAL A 217 2.19 10.32 2.34
N LYS A 218 2.62 10.08 1.12
CA LYS A 218 1.87 10.53 -0.07
C LYS A 218 0.67 9.64 -0.31
N ILE A 219 -0.46 10.26 -0.62
CA ILE A 219 -1.68 9.58 -1.08
C ILE A 219 -1.85 9.91 -2.55
N GLU A 220 -1.94 8.89 -3.39
CA GLU A 220 -2.25 8.99 -4.80
C GLU A 220 -3.74 8.72 -5.01
N TYR A 221 -4.43 9.67 -5.62
CA TYR A 221 -5.79 9.49 -6.13
C TYR A 221 -5.69 9.17 -7.61
N VAL A 222 -5.85 7.89 -7.97
CA VAL A 222 -5.63 7.39 -9.33
C VAL A 222 -6.94 7.07 -10.02
N GLU A 223 -7.13 7.64 -11.20
CA GLU A 223 -8.17 7.29 -12.15
C GLU A 223 -7.59 6.40 -13.24
N HIS A 224 -8.19 5.23 -13.45
CA HIS A 224 -7.85 4.38 -14.59
C HIS A 224 -8.57 4.90 -15.83
N LYS A 225 -7.81 5.34 -16.84
CA LYS A 225 -8.37 5.79 -18.11
C LYS A 225 -9.07 4.65 -18.86
N ALA A 226 -9.95 4.98 -19.80
CA ALA A 226 -10.63 3.99 -20.66
C ALA A 226 -9.62 3.12 -21.45
N SER A 227 -8.41 3.62 -21.69
CA SER A 227 -7.29 2.89 -22.31
C SER A 227 -6.54 1.95 -21.36
N PHE A 228 -6.93 1.89 -20.08
CA PHE A 228 -6.30 1.02 -19.09
C PHE A 228 -6.50 -0.45 -19.49
N SER A 229 -5.42 -1.08 -19.92
CA SER A 229 -5.40 -2.44 -20.45
C SER A 229 -4.20 -3.22 -19.89
N LEU A 230 -4.20 -3.45 -18.58
CA LEU A 230 -3.20 -4.29 -17.92
C LEU A 230 -3.82 -5.63 -17.53
#